data_c8f7dcbc0d552acc52eca86ba49e8e48
#
_entry.id   c8f7dcbc0d552acc52eca86ba49e8e48
#
_cell.length_a   1.000
_cell.length_b   1.000
_cell.length_c   1.000
_cell.angle_alpha   90.00
_cell.angle_beta   90.00
_cell.angle_gamma   90.00
#
_symmetry.space_group_name_H-M   'P 1'
#
loop_
_entity.id
_entity.type
_entity.pdbx_description
1 polymer ?
#
loop_
_entity_poly.entity_id
_entity_poly.type
_entity_poly.pdbx_seq_one_letter_code
_entity_poly.pdbx_strand_id
1 'polypeptide(L)'
;MNILIYGIGAMGSIYASLLSRQGNKVYVIDKWQEHINKIKKNGLKIEGASGTNINKSLEAFTEVPDNIDFELIIISTKASGVRDAAIEIKKIVKDNTIVISIQNGIGSSDEIKDYIPQKNLLVGVADGF
;
A
#
# COMPACT_ATOMS: atom_id res chain seq x y z
N MET A 1 13.22 0.39 -7.17
CA MET A 1 12.35 1.44 -6.64
C MET A 1 11.81 1.00 -5.28
N ASN A 2 11.75 1.92 -4.34
CA ASN A 2 11.13 1.65 -3.04
C ASN A 2 9.65 1.97 -3.11
N ILE A 3 8.83 0.99 -2.78
CA ILE A 3 7.38 1.09 -2.89
C ILE A 3 6.74 0.79 -1.54
N LEU A 4 5.81 1.64 -1.12
CA LEU A 4 5.02 1.42 0.08
C LEU A 4 3.58 1.08 -0.31
N ILE A 5 3.05 0.00 0.26
CA ILE A 5 1.64 -0.35 0.11
C ILE A 5 0.97 -0.25 1.46
N TYR A 6 0.05 0.68 1.59
CA TYR A 6 -0.69 0.91 2.82
C TYR A 6 -2.06 0.24 2.72
N GLY A 7 -2.23 -0.80 3.51
CA GLY A 7 -3.42 -1.64 3.47
C GLY A 7 -3.17 -2.95 2.73
N ILE A 8 -3.10 -4.06 3.47
CA ILE A 8 -2.83 -5.40 2.92
C ILE A 8 -4.09 -6.25 3.00
N GLY A 9 -5.14 -5.78 2.34
CA GLY A 9 -6.30 -6.58 2.00
C GLY A 9 -6.05 -7.34 0.69
N ALA A 10 -7.12 -7.78 0.04
CA ALA A 10 -6.99 -8.57 -1.19
C ALA A 10 -6.23 -7.84 -2.29
N MET A 11 -6.58 -6.59 -2.55
CA MET A 11 -5.94 -5.80 -3.62
C MET A 11 -4.51 -5.42 -3.28
N GLY A 12 -4.27 -4.93 -2.06
CA GLY A 12 -2.93 -4.57 -1.62
C GLY A 12 -1.97 -5.74 -1.68
N SER A 13 -2.44 -6.93 -1.34
CA SER A 13 -1.65 -8.16 -1.42
C SER A 13 -1.24 -8.49 -2.85
N ILE A 14 -2.15 -8.33 -3.80
CA ILE A 14 -1.85 -8.56 -5.22
C ILE A 14 -0.80 -7.59 -5.72
N TYR A 15 -0.96 -6.30 -5.45
CA TYR A 15 0.02 -5.29 -5.87
C TYR A 15 1.38 -5.52 -5.22
N ALA A 16 1.41 -5.84 -3.93
CA ALA A 16 2.66 -6.10 -3.22
C ALA A 16 3.42 -7.25 -3.87
N SER A 17 2.73 -8.34 -4.18
CA SER A 17 3.34 -9.51 -4.80
C SER A 17 3.86 -9.22 -6.21
N LEU A 18 3.03 -8.58 -7.04
CA LEU A 18 3.41 -8.29 -8.43
C LEU A 18 4.61 -7.35 -8.49
N LEU A 19 4.61 -6.28 -7.68
CA LEU A 19 5.67 -5.29 -7.72
C LEU A 19 6.98 -5.82 -7.16
N SER A 20 6.93 -6.67 -6.13
CA SER A 20 8.15 -7.27 -5.59
C SER A 20 8.81 -8.24 -6.56
N ARG A 21 8.01 -8.94 -7.38
CA ARG A 21 8.54 -9.84 -8.42
C ARG A 21 9.27 -9.11 -9.54
N GLN A 22 9.00 -7.82 -9.71
CA GLN A 22 9.64 -7.00 -10.73
C GLN A 22 10.95 -6.36 -10.25
N GLY A 23 11.47 -6.79 -9.11
CA GLY A 23 12.73 -6.31 -8.58
C GLY A 23 12.62 -5.07 -7.70
N ASN A 24 11.41 -4.64 -7.37
CA ASN A 24 11.20 -3.52 -6.46
C ASN A 24 11.31 -3.96 -5.02
N LYS A 25 11.77 -3.06 -4.15
CA LYS A 25 11.72 -3.28 -2.71
C LYS A 25 10.36 -2.79 -2.20
N VAL A 26 9.56 -3.71 -1.70
CA VAL A 26 8.18 -3.44 -1.32
C VAL A 26 8.01 -3.53 0.20
N TYR A 27 7.44 -2.48 0.77
CA TYR A 27 7.10 -2.37 2.17
C TYR A 27 5.58 -2.35 2.29
N VAL A 28 5.05 -3.12 3.23
CA VAL A 28 3.61 -3.23 3.41
C VAL A 28 3.23 -2.77 4.81
N ILE A 29 2.14 -2.02 4.90
CA ILE A 29 1.63 -1.47 6.15
C ILE A 29 0.20 -1.96 6.36
N ASP A 30 -0.08 -2.45 7.55
CA ASP A 30 -1.44 -2.75 7.98
C ASP A 30 -1.52 -2.56 9.49
N LYS A 31 -2.64 -2.06 9.97
CA LYS A 31 -2.84 -1.85 11.41
C LYS A 31 -3.16 -3.14 12.16
N TRP A 32 -3.50 -4.19 11.45
CA TRP A 32 -3.78 -5.49 12.05
C TRP A 32 -2.48 -6.22 12.39
N GLN A 33 -2.10 -6.16 13.65
CA GLN A 33 -0.81 -6.68 14.12
C GLN A 33 -0.63 -8.18 13.83
N GLU A 34 -1.67 -8.99 14.02
CA GLU A 34 -1.60 -10.42 13.77
C GLU A 34 -1.31 -10.73 12.30
N HIS A 35 -1.92 -9.99 11.39
CA HIS A 35 -1.70 -10.14 9.96
C HIS A 35 -0.25 -9.79 9.59
N ILE A 36 0.26 -8.70 10.14
CA ILE A 36 1.65 -8.30 9.92
C ILE A 36 2.62 -9.34 10.49
N ASN A 37 2.35 -9.87 11.68
CA ASN A 37 3.19 -10.90 12.27
C ASN A 37 3.23 -12.17 11.41
N LYS A 38 2.12 -12.56 10.83
CA LYS A 38 2.07 -13.70 9.91
C LYS A 38 2.90 -13.47 8.66
N ILE A 39 2.83 -12.26 8.09
CA ILE A 39 3.62 -11.91 6.91
C ILE A 39 5.11 -11.94 7.22
N LYS A 40 5.51 -11.41 8.36
CA LYS A 40 6.92 -11.42 8.79
C LYS A 40 7.45 -12.84 8.98
N LYS A 41 6.63 -13.73 9.53
CA LYS A 41 7.03 -15.09 9.86
C LYS A 41 6.98 -16.03 8.64
N ASN A 42 5.90 -15.97 7.88
CA ASN A 42 5.59 -16.96 6.83
C ASN A 42 5.61 -16.39 5.41
N GLY A 43 5.72 -15.06 5.26
CA GLY A 43 5.54 -14.41 3.98
C GLY A 43 4.08 -14.12 3.67
N LEU A 44 3.83 -13.42 2.58
CA LEU A 44 2.48 -13.10 2.12
C LEU A 44 1.98 -14.22 1.21
N LYS A 45 0.86 -14.83 1.60
CA LYS A 45 0.23 -15.89 0.84
C LYS A 45 -0.84 -15.32 -0.07
N ILE A 46 -0.75 -15.65 -1.36
CA ILE A 46 -1.73 -15.22 -2.36
C ILE A 46 -2.28 -16.46 -3.04
N GLU A 47 -3.59 -16.62 -2.99
CA GLU A 47 -4.32 -17.69 -3.68
C GLU A 47 -5.04 -17.10 -4.90
N GLY A 48 -4.99 -17.81 -6.00
CA GLY A 48 -5.63 -17.36 -7.22
C GLY A 48 -5.75 -18.46 -8.27
N ALA A 49 -6.19 -18.10 -9.45
CA ALA A 49 -6.42 -19.03 -10.55
C ALA A 49 -5.14 -19.79 -10.97
N SER A 50 -3.97 -19.21 -10.75
CA SER A 50 -2.68 -19.82 -11.06
C SER A 50 -2.11 -20.63 -9.88
N GLY A 51 -2.85 -20.80 -8.79
CA GLY A 51 -2.42 -21.54 -7.62
C GLY A 51 -2.10 -20.65 -6.43
N THR A 52 -1.36 -21.20 -5.47
CA THR A 52 -0.95 -20.51 -4.25
C THR A 52 0.50 -20.07 -4.37
N ASN A 53 0.75 -18.79 -4.10
CA ASN A 53 2.10 -18.23 -4.05
C ASN A 53 2.37 -17.66 -2.67
N ILE A 54 3.62 -17.85 -2.20
CA ILE A 54 4.08 -17.27 -0.93
C ILE A 54 5.23 -16.32 -1.24
N ASN A 55 5.07 -15.06 -0.85
CA ASN A 55 6.10 -14.04 -1.05
C ASN A 55 6.74 -13.68 0.28
N LYS A 56 8.05 -13.94 0.40
CA LYS A 56 8.84 -13.67 1.60
C LYS A 56 9.75 -12.46 1.46
N SER A 57 9.75 -11.80 0.31
CA SER A 57 10.62 -10.65 0.05
C SER A 57 10.07 -9.32 0.51
N LEU A 58 8.87 -9.31 1.09
CA LEU A 58 8.23 -8.10 1.57
C LEU A 58 8.70 -7.73 2.97
N GLU A 59 8.81 -6.43 3.24
CA GLU A 59 9.00 -5.94 4.60
C GLU A 59 7.67 -5.41 5.12
N ALA A 60 7.23 -5.90 6.29
CA ALA A 60 5.90 -5.63 6.82
C ALA A 60 5.99 -4.89 8.16
N PHE A 61 5.14 -3.88 8.31
CA PHE A 61 5.10 -3.03 9.48
C PHE A 61 3.67 -2.65 9.84
N THR A 62 3.44 -2.28 11.10
CA THR A 62 2.16 -1.68 11.51
C THR A 62 2.20 -0.16 11.44
N GLU A 63 3.38 0.43 11.33
CA GLU A 63 3.58 1.88 11.20
C GLU A 63 4.51 2.17 10.03
N VAL A 64 4.35 3.35 9.44
CA VAL A 64 5.18 3.76 8.31
C VAL A 64 6.61 4.01 8.77
N PRO A 65 7.60 3.35 8.16
CA PRO A 65 9.00 3.63 8.46
C PRO A 65 9.40 5.03 7.97
N ASP A 66 10.19 5.75 8.76
CA ASP A 66 10.52 7.14 8.48
C ASP A 66 11.90 7.36 7.85
N ASN A 67 12.69 6.31 7.68
CA ASN A 67 14.06 6.39 7.15
C ASN A 67 14.21 6.00 5.69
N ILE A 68 13.10 5.84 4.98
CA ILE A 68 13.10 5.29 3.63
C ILE A 68 12.51 6.31 2.66
N ASP A 69 13.18 6.52 1.54
CA ASP A 69 12.68 7.37 0.47
C ASP A 69 11.80 6.54 -0.46
N PHE A 70 10.49 6.70 -0.34
CA PHE A 70 9.56 6.02 -1.20
C PHE A 70 9.33 6.80 -2.48
N GLU A 71 9.42 6.11 -3.61
CA GLU A 71 9.15 6.69 -4.92
C GLU A 71 7.69 6.51 -5.31
N LEU A 72 7.05 5.44 -4.81
CA LEU A 72 5.66 5.13 -5.06
C LEU A 72 4.99 4.69 -3.76
N ILE A 73 3.83 5.25 -3.47
CA ILE A 73 2.99 4.87 -2.33
C ILE A 73 1.60 4.52 -2.86
N ILE A 74 1.13 3.32 -2.55
CA ILE A 74 -0.20 2.87 -2.94
C ILE A 74 -1.06 2.77 -1.69
N ILE A 75 -2.17 3.50 -1.66
CA ILE A 75 -3.17 3.42 -0.60
C ILE A 75 -4.29 2.49 -1.08
N SER A 76 -4.40 1.34 -0.44
CA SER A 76 -5.41 0.32 -0.76
C SER A 76 -6.20 -0.13 0.46
N THR A 77 -6.38 0.77 1.42
CA THR A 77 -7.23 0.54 2.58
C THR A 77 -8.71 0.62 2.21
N LYS A 78 -9.56 0.15 3.11
CA LYS A 78 -10.99 0.46 3.03
C LYS A 78 -11.19 1.97 3.14
N ALA A 79 -12.32 2.48 2.65
CA ALA A 79 -12.62 3.91 2.68
C ALA A 79 -12.46 4.52 4.09
N SER A 80 -12.86 3.78 5.12
CA SER A 80 -12.74 4.23 6.52
C SER A 80 -11.29 4.41 6.99
N GLY A 81 -10.32 3.79 6.34
CA GLY A 81 -8.91 3.90 6.70
C GLY A 81 -8.10 4.91 5.89
N VAL A 82 -8.70 5.52 4.88
CA VAL A 82 -7.99 6.39 3.93
C VAL A 82 -7.43 7.65 4.63
N ARG A 83 -8.23 8.25 5.51
CA ARG A 83 -7.80 9.46 6.22
C ARG A 83 -6.58 9.19 7.11
N ASP A 84 -6.61 8.12 7.88
CA ASP A 84 -5.50 7.75 8.76
C ASP A 84 -4.24 7.44 7.94
N ALA A 85 -4.40 6.74 6.82
CA ALA A 85 -3.32 6.48 5.91
C ALA A 85 -2.71 7.77 5.36
N ALA A 86 -3.54 8.71 4.93
CA ALA A 86 -3.08 9.98 4.38
C ALA A 86 -2.32 10.81 5.42
N ILE A 87 -2.78 10.82 6.67
CA ILE A 87 -2.10 11.53 7.77
C ILE A 87 -0.70 10.95 8.00
N GLU A 88 -0.55 9.64 8.03
CA GLU A 88 0.75 9.01 8.21
C GLU A 88 1.67 9.23 7.01
N ILE A 89 1.13 9.08 5.81
CA ILE A 89 1.89 9.21 4.56
C ILE A 89 2.38 10.64 4.34
N LYS A 90 1.60 11.63 4.76
CA LYS A 90 1.96 13.04 4.64
C LYS A 90 3.38 13.33 5.14
N LYS A 91 3.82 12.64 6.17
CA LYS A 91 5.13 12.84 6.79
C LYS A 91 6.29 12.38 5.91
N ILE A 92 6.04 11.51 4.96
CA ILE A 92 7.08 10.86 4.15
C ILE A 92 6.99 11.18 2.66
N VAL A 93 6.00 11.93 2.22
CA VAL A 93 5.86 12.34 0.82
C VAL A 93 6.89 13.41 0.51
N LYS A 94 7.69 13.18 -0.54
CA LYS A 94 8.69 14.12 -1.05
C LYS A 94 8.27 14.58 -2.46
N ASP A 95 9.01 15.52 -3.02
CA ASP A 95 8.68 16.10 -4.33
C ASP A 95 8.56 15.07 -5.44
N ASN A 96 9.36 14.01 -5.39
CA ASN A 96 9.38 12.95 -6.39
C ASN A 96 8.52 11.74 -6.04
N THR A 97 7.80 11.79 -4.93
CA THR A 97 6.95 10.68 -4.50
C THR A 97 5.61 10.73 -5.23
N ILE A 98 5.20 9.60 -5.81
CA ILE A 98 3.88 9.45 -6.41
C ILE A 98 3.00 8.67 -5.45
N VAL A 99 1.83 9.20 -5.12
CA VAL A 99 0.85 8.54 -4.27
C VAL A 99 -0.35 8.14 -5.12
N ILE A 100 -0.65 6.85 -5.15
CA ILE A 100 -1.82 6.33 -5.86
C ILE A 100 -2.83 5.86 -4.81
N SER A 101 -4.03 6.37 -4.88
CA SER A 101 -5.14 5.90 -4.07
C SER A 101 -6.05 5.04 -4.94
N ILE A 102 -6.22 3.77 -4.56
CA ILE A 102 -7.07 2.83 -5.28
C ILE A 102 -8.24 2.49 -4.39
N GLN A 103 -9.45 2.85 -4.83
CA GLN A 103 -10.66 2.72 -4.04
C GLN A 103 -11.76 2.04 -4.84
N ASN A 104 -12.64 1.34 -4.14
CA ASN A 104 -13.86 0.74 -4.72
C ASN A 104 -15.06 1.69 -4.68
N GLY A 105 -14.84 2.95 -4.34
CA GLY A 105 -15.93 3.90 -4.17
C GLY A 105 -15.55 5.32 -4.51
N ILE A 106 -16.57 6.17 -4.61
CA ILE A 106 -16.43 7.60 -4.89
C ILE A 106 -16.31 8.35 -3.56
N GLY A 107 -15.50 9.41 -3.51
CA GLY A 107 -15.40 10.31 -2.38
C GLY A 107 -14.18 10.13 -1.48
N SER A 108 -13.57 8.95 -1.46
CA SER A 108 -12.38 8.70 -0.62
C SER A 108 -11.19 9.58 -0.98
N SER A 109 -11.07 9.96 -2.25
CA SER A 109 -9.98 10.81 -2.73
C SER A 109 -10.03 12.22 -2.16
N ASP A 110 -11.21 12.71 -1.77
CA ASP A 110 -11.35 14.05 -1.22
C ASP A 110 -10.66 14.16 0.15
N GLU A 111 -10.71 13.12 0.95
CA GLU A 111 -9.99 13.09 2.23
C GLU A 111 -8.48 13.13 2.03
N ILE A 112 -7.97 12.48 0.99
CA ILE A 112 -6.54 12.44 0.70
C ILE A 112 -6.03 13.83 0.27
N LYS A 113 -6.80 14.57 -0.50
CA LYS A 113 -6.42 15.89 -1.01
C LYS A 113 -6.10 16.89 0.09
N ASP A 114 -6.69 16.73 1.27
CA ASP A 114 -6.43 17.60 2.41
C ASP A 114 -5.03 17.39 3.00
N TYR A 115 -4.40 16.26 2.75
CA TYR A 115 -3.12 15.89 3.37
C TYR A 115 -1.98 15.72 2.37
N ILE A 116 -2.27 15.31 1.14
CA ILE A 116 -1.25 15.00 0.13
C ILE A 116 -1.32 16.05 -0.99
N PRO A 117 -0.17 16.69 -1.36
CA PRO A 117 -0.16 17.67 -2.44
C PRO A 117 -0.68 17.08 -3.75
N GLN A 118 -1.47 17.85 -4.47
CA GLN A 118 -2.09 17.40 -5.71
C GLN A 118 -1.07 16.96 -6.76
N LYS A 119 0.08 17.61 -6.81
CA LYS A 119 1.16 17.25 -7.75
C LYS A 119 1.70 15.82 -7.54
N ASN A 120 1.52 15.28 -6.33
CA ASN A 120 1.99 13.95 -5.97
C ASN A 120 0.90 12.89 -6.10
N LEU A 121 -0.36 13.28 -6.28
CA LEU A 121 -1.51 12.40 -6.11
C LEU A 121 -2.09 11.95 -7.45
N LEU A 122 -2.21 10.64 -7.63
CA LEU A 122 -2.99 10.02 -8.68
C LEU A 122 -4.14 9.25 -8.04
N VAL A 123 -5.31 9.31 -8.63
CA VAL A 123 -6.49 8.58 -8.14
C VAL A 123 -6.86 7.52 -9.15
N GLY A 124 -6.87 6.26 -8.67
CA GLY A 124 -7.31 5.13 -9.46
C GLY A 124 -8.60 4.57 -8.89
N VAL A 125 -9.44 4.03 -9.75
CA VAL A 125 -10.65 3.30 -9.36
C VAL A 125 -10.43 1.84 -9.71
N ALA A 126 -10.59 0.96 -8.73
CA ALA A 126 -10.57 -0.47 -8.96
C ALA A 126 -11.92 -0.87 -9.55
N ASP A 127 -11.90 -1.24 -10.81
CA ASP A 127 -13.10 -1.63 -11.55
C ASP A 127 -12.94 -3.06 -12.02
N GLY A 128 -13.99 -3.87 -11.89
CA GLY A 128 -13.99 -5.24 -12.38
C GLY A 128 -13.37 -6.28 -11.45
N PHE A 129 -13.21 -5.97 -10.20
CA PHE A 129 -12.72 -6.93 -9.19
C PHE A 129 -13.84 -7.48 -8.35
#